data_aeb08cac290737b0050035f54febd400
#
_entry.id   aeb08cac290737b0050035f54febd400
#
_cell.length_a   1.000
_cell.length_b   1.000
_cell.length_c   1.000
_cell.angle_alpha   90.00
_cell.angle_beta   90.00
_cell.angle_gamma   90.00
#
_symmetry.space_group_name_H-M   'P 1'
#
loop_
_entity.id
_entity.type
_entity.pdbx_description
1 polymer ?
#
loop_
_entity_poly.entity_id
_entity_poly.type
_entity_poly.pdbx_seq_one_letter_code
_entity_poly.pdbx_strand_id
1 'polypeptide(L)'
;MTTQEVAERLCQHCRDGTEERGIEELYSREIVSIEPMAGPGRDPVSTGVDALTEKHKWWAENYEVHSTGVEGPFINGDKFSVIFDIDVSERASGQRWRAKEVALYEVEDGKIVRESFFMAPME
;
A
#
# COMPACT_ATOMS: atom_id res chain seq x y z
N MET A 1 -3.43 -1.67 -19.72
CA MET A 1 -2.57 -2.72 -19.13
C MET A 1 -3.43 -3.86 -18.62
N THR A 2 -2.91 -5.07 -18.70
CA THR A 2 -3.55 -6.24 -18.08
C THR A 2 -3.36 -6.19 -16.56
N THR A 3 -4.12 -7.01 -15.84
CA THR A 3 -3.94 -7.16 -14.39
C THR A 3 -2.51 -7.57 -14.04
N GLN A 4 -1.93 -8.50 -14.80
CA GLN A 4 -0.55 -8.93 -14.58
C GLN A 4 0.45 -7.78 -14.77
N GLU A 5 0.29 -7.00 -15.82
CA GLU A 5 1.15 -5.84 -16.07
C GLU A 5 1.06 -4.81 -14.96
N VAL A 6 -0.16 -4.49 -14.51
CA VAL A 6 -0.40 -3.58 -13.37
C VAL A 6 0.28 -4.12 -12.13
N ALA A 7 0.10 -5.41 -11.83
CA ALA A 7 0.67 -6.05 -10.65
C ALA A 7 2.19 -6.02 -10.64
N GLU A 8 2.80 -6.35 -11.78
CA GLU A 8 4.27 -6.35 -11.89
C GLU A 8 4.85 -4.94 -11.76
N ARG A 9 4.18 -3.93 -12.36
CA ARG A 9 4.59 -2.52 -12.24
C ARG A 9 4.47 -2.02 -10.83
N LEU A 10 3.38 -2.37 -10.12
CA LEU A 10 3.21 -1.97 -8.73
C LEU A 10 4.35 -2.53 -7.87
N CYS A 11 4.64 -3.82 -8.00
CA CYS A 11 5.74 -4.44 -7.24
C CYS A 11 7.08 -3.76 -7.54
N GLN A 12 7.32 -3.39 -8.79
CA GLN A 12 8.56 -2.71 -9.17
C GLN A 12 8.65 -1.33 -8.51
N HIS A 13 7.57 -0.55 -8.52
CA HIS A 13 7.54 0.74 -7.83
C HIS A 13 7.80 0.59 -6.32
N CYS A 14 7.22 -0.44 -5.70
CA CYS A 14 7.43 -0.70 -4.28
C CYS A 14 8.88 -1.08 -3.97
N ARG A 15 9.54 -1.85 -4.86
CA ARG A 15 10.95 -2.21 -4.71
C ARG A 15 11.88 -1.03 -4.92
N ASP A 16 11.52 -0.14 -5.83
CA ASP A 16 12.34 1.02 -6.19
C ASP A 16 12.12 2.23 -5.29
N GLY A 17 11.11 2.19 -4.41
CA GLY A 17 10.76 3.33 -3.56
C GLY A 17 10.09 4.46 -4.35
N THR A 18 9.42 4.12 -5.45
CA THR A 18 8.74 5.09 -6.33
C THR A 18 7.22 4.96 -6.26
N GLU A 19 6.67 4.68 -5.08
CA GLU A 19 5.25 4.43 -4.88
C GLU A 19 4.37 5.59 -5.35
N GLU A 20 4.83 6.83 -5.20
CA GLU A 20 4.07 8.00 -5.65
C GLU A 20 3.86 7.99 -7.17
N ARG A 21 4.88 7.58 -7.93
CA ARG A 21 4.77 7.41 -9.38
C ARG A 21 3.82 6.26 -9.71
N GLY A 22 3.84 5.20 -8.89
CA GLY A 22 2.93 4.08 -9.03
C GLY A 22 1.48 4.50 -8.90
N ILE A 23 1.19 5.39 -7.95
CA ILE A 23 -0.17 5.93 -7.77
C ILE A 23 -0.61 6.68 -9.02
N GLU A 24 0.23 7.56 -9.56
CA GLU A 24 -0.10 8.32 -10.76
C GLU A 24 -0.33 7.42 -11.98
N GLU A 25 0.48 6.38 -12.12
CA GLU A 25 0.44 5.50 -13.29
C GLU A 25 -0.65 4.45 -13.22
N LEU A 26 -0.86 3.85 -12.05
CA LEU A 26 -1.61 2.60 -11.91
C LEU A 26 -2.95 2.73 -11.22
N TYR A 27 -3.18 3.78 -10.45
CA TYR A 27 -4.36 3.88 -9.60
C TYR A 27 -5.49 4.66 -10.29
N SER A 28 -6.72 4.17 -10.11
CA SER A 28 -7.92 4.92 -10.48
C SER A 28 -8.02 6.18 -9.63
N ARG A 29 -8.53 7.26 -10.20
CA ARG A 29 -8.78 8.50 -9.44
C ARG A 29 -9.78 8.29 -8.31
N GLU A 30 -10.62 7.26 -8.41
CA GLU A 30 -11.65 6.91 -7.43
C GLU A 30 -11.23 5.75 -6.53
N ILE A 31 -9.93 5.52 -6.41
CA ILE A 31 -9.36 4.42 -5.58
C ILE A 31 -9.97 4.41 -4.18
N VAL A 32 -10.27 3.22 -3.68
CA VAL A 32 -10.63 2.99 -2.28
C VAL A 32 -9.50 2.21 -1.64
N SER A 33 -8.92 2.77 -0.58
CA SER A 33 -7.81 2.17 0.15
C SER A 33 -8.22 1.91 1.59
N ILE A 34 -8.07 0.67 2.05
CA ILE A 34 -8.53 0.23 3.37
C ILE A 34 -7.35 -0.28 4.17
N GLU A 35 -7.09 0.37 5.31
CA GLU A 35 -6.06 -0.05 6.26
C GLU A 35 -6.66 -0.95 7.34
N PRO A 36 -5.87 -1.87 7.94
CA PRO A 36 -6.38 -2.71 9.04
C PRO A 36 -6.63 -1.90 10.30
N MET A 37 -5.95 -0.76 10.45
CA MET A 37 -6.18 0.19 11.52
C MET A 37 -5.69 1.56 11.07
N ALA A 38 -6.17 2.60 11.73
CA ALA A 38 -5.74 3.98 11.47
C ALA A 38 -5.14 4.59 12.73
N GLY A 39 -4.30 5.60 12.56
CA GLY A 39 -3.80 6.38 13.67
C GLY A 39 -4.93 7.15 14.37
N PRO A 40 -4.67 7.72 15.56
CA PRO A 40 -5.68 8.46 16.31
C PRO A 40 -6.33 9.57 15.48
N GLY A 41 -7.67 9.59 15.45
CA GLY A 41 -8.43 10.59 14.71
C GLY A 41 -8.44 10.39 13.19
N ARG A 42 -7.93 9.28 12.69
CA ARG A 42 -7.88 9.00 11.25
C ARG A 42 -8.83 7.87 10.88
N ASP A 43 -9.44 7.99 9.69
CA ASP A 43 -10.31 6.96 9.13
C ASP A 43 -9.44 5.87 8.47
N PRO A 44 -9.69 4.58 8.72
CA PRO A 44 -8.96 3.52 8.01
C PRO A 44 -9.29 3.44 6.52
N VAL A 45 -10.38 4.06 6.07
CA VAL A 45 -10.77 4.08 4.66
C VAL A 45 -10.44 5.43 4.05
N SER A 46 -9.68 5.41 2.95
CA SER A 46 -9.39 6.59 2.13
C SER A 46 -10.03 6.41 0.77
N THR A 47 -10.76 7.40 0.28
CA THR A 47 -11.40 7.36 -1.03
C THR A 47 -10.86 8.49 -1.90
N GLY A 48 -10.40 8.12 -3.10
CA GLY A 48 -9.84 9.05 -4.08
C GLY A 48 -8.33 9.23 -3.95
N VAL A 49 -7.71 9.61 -5.05
CA VAL A 49 -6.25 9.78 -5.14
C VAL A 49 -5.74 10.85 -4.17
N ASP A 50 -6.48 11.93 -4.00
CA ASP A 50 -6.04 13.01 -3.11
C ASP A 50 -5.97 12.55 -1.65
N ALA A 51 -6.98 11.81 -1.19
CA ALA A 51 -6.99 11.26 0.17
C ALA A 51 -5.88 10.23 0.35
N LEU A 52 -5.62 9.40 -0.67
CA LEU A 52 -4.55 8.42 -0.65
C LEU A 52 -3.18 9.09 -0.59
N THR A 53 -2.98 10.12 -1.38
CA THR A 53 -1.72 10.88 -1.40
C THR A 53 -1.48 11.56 -0.05
N GLU A 54 -2.52 12.12 0.55
CA GLU A 54 -2.44 12.73 1.88
C GLU A 54 -2.09 11.68 2.94
N LYS A 55 -2.66 10.48 2.86
CA LYS A 55 -2.34 9.37 3.75
C LYS A 55 -0.86 8.98 3.64
N HIS A 56 -0.34 8.86 2.43
CA HIS A 56 1.07 8.52 2.20
C HIS A 56 2.00 9.61 2.76
N LYS A 57 1.62 10.87 2.60
CA LYS A 57 2.37 12.00 3.14
C LYS A 57 2.40 11.95 4.66
N TRP A 58 1.24 11.73 5.29
CA TRP A 58 1.15 11.59 6.74
C TRP A 58 2.04 10.44 7.25
N TRP A 59 2.01 9.30 6.56
CA TRP A 59 2.84 8.15 6.90
C TRP A 59 4.33 8.51 6.87
N ALA A 60 4.78 9.16 5.79
CA ALA A 60 6.17 9.55 5.63
C ALA A 60 6.63 10.57 6.68
N GLU A 61 5.72 11.45 7.11
CA GLU A 61 6.01 12.45 8.14
C GLU A 61 6.11 11.83 9.54
N ASN A 62 5.41 10.75 9.80
CA ASN A 62 5.34 10.15 11.14
C ASN A 62 6.19 8.91 11.31
N TYR A 63 6.57 8.25 10.23
CA TYR A 63 7.34 7.01 10.27
C TYR A 63 8.54 7.07 9.35
N GLU A 64 9.64 6.46 9.81
CA GLU A 64 10.82 6.25 8.99
C GLU A 64 10.86 4.78 8.58
N VAL A 65 10.81 4.51 7.27
CA VAL A 65 10.90 3.15 6.74
C VAL A 65 12.36 2.79 6.52
N HIS A 66 12.84 1.79 7.25
CA HIS A 66 14.22 1.31 7.12
C HIS A 66 14.39 0.34 5.98
N SER A 67 13.39 -0.53 5.77
CA SER A 67 13.39 -1.47 4.65
C SER A 67 11.98 -1.94 4.34
N THR A 68 11.76 -2.32 3.08
CA THR A 68 10.53 -2.92 2.61
C THR A 68 10.86 -4.13 1.76
N GLY A 69 10.45 -5.32 2.21
CA GLY A 69 10.50 -6.53 1.41
C GLY A 69 9.21 -6.67 0.61
N VAL A 70 9.32 -7.11 -0.63
CA VAL A 70 8.16 -7.27 -1.53
C VAL A 70 8.17 -8.68 -2.08
N GLU A 71 7.11 -9.45 -1.81
CA GLU A 71 6.93 -10.80 -2.33
C GLU A 71 5.65 -10.84 -3.17
N GLY A 72 5.76 -11.32 -4.40
CA GLY A 72 4.66 -11.37 -5.35
C GLY A 72 5.03 -10.72 -6.67
N PRO A 73 4.05 -10.45 -7.53
CA PRO A 73 2.60 -10.54 -7.28
C PRO A 73 2.04 -11.96 -7.38
N PHE A 74 0.93 -12.21 -6.69
CA PHE A 74 0.12 -13.43 -6.80
C PHE A 74 -1.20 -13.05 -7.46
N ILE A 75 -1.51 -13.62 -8.62
CA ILE A 75 -2.58 -13.13 -9.48
C ILE A 75 -3.75 -14.11 -9.56
N ASN A 76 -4.96 -13.59 -9.46
CA ASN A 76 -6.20 -14.34 -9.67
C ASN A 76 -7.21 -13.45 -10.41
N GLY A 77 -7.32 -13.66 -11.74
CA GLY A 77 -8.26 -12.89 -12.56
C GLY A 77 -7.97 -11.40 -12.56
N ASP A 78 -8.91 -10.61 -12.08
CA ASP A 78 -8.82 -9.16 -11.97
C ASP A 78 -8.27 -8.69 -10.62
N LYS A 79 -7.77 -9.63 -9.80
CA LYS A 79 -7.22 -9.35 -8.48
C LYS A 79 -5.79 -9.85 -8.37
N PHE A 80 -5.03 -9.21 -7.50
CA PHE A 80 -3.71 -9.74 -7.14
C PHE A 80 -3.38 -9.37 -5.70
N SER A 81 -2.47 -10.14 -5.12
CA SER A 81 -1.98 -9.85 -3.78
C SER A 81 -0.47 -9.72 -3.77
N VAL A 82 0.03 -8.98 -2.78
CA VAL A 82 1.45 -8.76 -2.54
C VAL A 82 1.68 -8.87 -1.05
N ILE A 83 2.79 -9.48 -0.65
CA ILE A 83 3.20 -9.56 0.75
C ILE A 83 4.32 -8.56 0.97
N PHE A 84 4.14 -7.68 1.95
CA PHE A 84 5.15 -6.69 2.34
C PHE A 84 5.73 -7.04 3.71
N ASP A 85 7.05 -7.00 3.82
CA ASP A 85 7.75 -7.03 5.10
C ASP A 85 8.33 -5.65 5.34
N ILE A 86 7.84 -4.94 6.37
CA ILE A 86 8.27 -3.59 6.64
C ILE A 86 9.01 -3.50 7.98
N ASP A 87 10.06 -2.68 7.99
CA ASP A 87 10.85 -2.35 9.17
C ASP A 87 10.80 -0.84 9.31
N VAL A 88 10.14 -0.35 10.36
CA VAL A 88 9.84 1.07 10.51
C VAL A 88 10.11 1.55 11.93
N SER A 89 10.36 2.85 12.06
CA SER A 89 10.41 3.54 13.35
C SER A 89 9.38 4.65 13.37
N GLU A 90 8.69 4.81 14.50
CA GLU A 90 7.85 5.98 14.73
C GLU A 90 8.78 7.13 15.12
N ARG A 91 8.69 8.24 14.38
CA ARG A 91 9.61 9.37 14.57
C ARG A 91 9.47 10.02 15.93
N ALA A 92 8.23 10.16 16.44
CA ALA A 92 7.96 10.82 17.70
C ALA A 92 8.51 10.08 18.91
N SER A 93 8.40 8.73 18.94
CA SER A 93 8.81 7.91 20.08
C SER A 93 10.16 7.22 19.89
N GLY A 94 10.61 7.09 18.63
CA GLY A 94 11.79 6.33 18.28
C GLY A 94 11.54 4.81 18.31
N GLN A 95 10.32 4.38 18.60
CA GLN A 95 9.99 2.97 18.65
C GLN A 95 10.11 2.32 17.26
N ARG A 96 10.85 1.22 17.18
CA ARG A 96 11.08 0.47 15.93
C ARG A 96 10.37 -0.85 16.01
N TRP A 97 9.72 -1.23 14.90
CA TRP A 97 9.03 -2.51 14.81
C TRP A 97 9.02 -3.03 13.38
N ARG A 98 8.78 -4.33 13.27
CA ARG A 98 8.64 -5.00 11.98
C ARG A 98 7.24 -5.58 11.89
N ALA A 99 6.66 -5.51 10.69
CA ALA A 99 5.35 -6.07 10.43
C ALA A 99 5.31 -6.71 9.05
N LYS A 100 4.49 -7.74 8.93
CA LYS A 100 4.17 -8.36 7.65
C LYS A 100 2.74 -7.98 7.31
N GLU A 101 2.55 -7.45 6.11
CA GLU A 101 1.23 -7.10 5.59
C GLU A 101 0.94 -7.90 4.33
N VAL A 102 -0.32 -8.31 4.18
CA VAL A 102 -0.81 -8.86 2.92
C VAL A 102 -1.72 -7.81 2.31
N ALA A 103 -1.43 -7.39 1.08
CA ALA A 103 -2.24 -6.44 0.36
C ALA A 103 -3.03 -7.14 -0.74
N LEU A 104 -4.32 -6.84 -0.84
CA LEU A 104 -5.19 -7.34 -1.91
C LEU A 104 -5.61 -6.16 -2.78
N TYR A 105 -5.38 -6.29 -4.07
CA TYR A 105 -5.68 -5.27 -5.07
C TYR A 105 -6.72 -5.77 -6.06
N GLU A 106 -7.64 -4.87 -6.45
CA GLU A 106 -8.63 -5.14 -7.49
C GLU A 106 -8.39 -4.18 -8.64
N VAL A 107 -8.42 -4.73 -9.87
CA VAL A 107 -8.12 -3.98 -11.10
C VAL A 107 -9.35 -3.93 -11.99
N GLU A 108 -9.68 -2.75 -12.50
CA GLU A 108 -10.71 -2.54 -13.52
C GLU A 108 -10.16 -1.61 -14.59
N ASP A 109 -10.35 -1.96 -15.85
CA ASP A 109 -9.90 -1.15 -16.99
C ASP A 109 -8.41 -0.74 -16.90
N GLY A 110 -7.57 -1.67 -16.43
CA GLY A 110 -6.14 -1.44 -16.32
C GLY A 110 -5.71 -0.53 -15.18
N LYS A 111 -6.61 -0.25 -14.22
CA LYS A 111 -6.31 0.61 -13.06
C LYS A 111 -6.70 -0.09 -11.78
N ILE A 112 -5.95 0.19 -10.72
CA ILE A 112 -6.26 -0.31 -9.37
C ILE A 112 -7.41 0.54 -8.84
N VAL A 113 -8.53 -0.13 -8.53
CA VAL A 113 -9.73 0.55 -8.02
C VAL A 113 -9.92 0.34 -6.53
N ARG A 114 -9.27 -0.68 -5.95
CA ARG A 114 -9.37 -0.98 -4.52
C ARG A 114 -8.11 -1.64 -4.04
N GLU A 115 -7.65 -1.24 -2.86
CA GLU A 115 -6.58 -1.92 -2.15
C GLU A 115 -6.98 -2.12 -0.69
N SER A 116 -6.71 -3.31 -0.15
CA SER A 116 -7.01 -3.63 1.24
C SER A 116 -5.77 -4.26 1.87
N PHE A 117 -5.42 -3.80 3.05
CA PHE A 117 -4.24 -4.28 3.76
C PHE A 117 -4.66 -5.11 4.96
N PHE A 118 -3.98 -6.22 5.16
CA PHE A 118 -4.23 -7.16 6.24
C PHE A 118 -2.95 -7.34 7.04
N MET A 119 -3.06 -7.29 8.36
CA MET A 119 -1.94 -7.54 9.26
C MET A 119 -2.23 -8.76 10.12
N ALA A 120 -1.18 -9.46 10.53
CA ALA A 120 -1.34 -10.54 11.49
C ALA A 120 -1.87 -9.98 12.82
N PRO A 121 -2.71 -10.76 13.56
CA PRO A 121 -3.16 -10.32 14.87
C PRO A 121 -1.98 -9.97 15.78
N MET A 122 -2.09 -8.87 16.48
CA MET A 122 -1.08 -8.49 17.48
C MET A 122 -1.41 -9.20 18.79
N GLU A 123 -0.37 -9.82 19.37
CA GLU A 123 -0.48 -10.50 20.66
C GLU A 123 -0.14 -9.57 21.82
#